data_8f03532135b144f3c80eca167a862e24
#
_entry.id   8f03532135b144f3c80eca167a862e24
#
_cell.length_a   1.000
_cell.length_b   1.000
_cell.length_c   1.000
_cell.angle_alpha   90.00
_cell.angle_beta   90.00
_cell.angle_gamma   90.00
#
_symmetry.space_group_name_H-M   'P 1'
#
loop_
_entity.id
_entity.type
_entity.pdbx_description
1 polymer ?
#
loop_
_entity_poly.entity_id
_entity_poly.type
_entity_poly.pdbx_seq_one_letter_code
_entity_poly.pdbx_strand_id
1 'polypeptide(L)'
;MLDLNLILEEGAEVTLTNGSGEVVKDQMGIPITAKYIGNNKFECRGEIKRSSPLALQYLNDCCGKNLQTINGNDYWRFEGKKLSDLRKNWQEDDSDGIMTQ
;
A
#
# COMPACT_ATOMS: atom_id res chain seq x y z
N MET A 1 4.94 -13.11 5.75
CA MET A 1 3.98 -12.01 5.75
C MET A 1 4.69 -10.67 5.94
N LEU A 2 4.27 -9.65 5.22
CA LEU A 2 4.88 -8.33 5.36
C LEU A 2 4.41 -7.66 6.66
N ASP A 3 5.38 -7.24 7.46
CA ASP A 3 5.08 -6.46 8.66
C ASP A 3 5.34 -4.99 8.37
N LEU A 4 4.27 -4.23 8.17
CA LEU A 4 4.37 -2.82 7.82
C LEU A 4 4.96 -1.97 8.94
N ASN A 5 4.92 -2.44 10.17
CA ASN A 5 5.57 -1.73 11.27
C ASN A 5 7.09 -1.61 11.10
N LEU A 6 7.67 -2.48 10.27
CA LEU A 6 9.12 -2.45 10.00
C LEU A 6 9.49 -1.43 8.93
N ILE A 7 8.53 -0.99 8.13
CA ILE A 7 8.81 -0.09 6.99
C ILE A 7 8.03 1.21 7.03
N LEU A 8 6.97 1.30 7.83
CA LEU A 8 6.15 2.50 7.93
C LEU A 8 6.00 2.92 9.39
N GLU A 9 6.00 4.22 9.62
CA GLU A 9 5.68 4.79 10.93
C GLU A 9 4.20 5.14 10.98
N GLU A 10 3.64 5.18 12.16
CA GLU A 10 2.27 5.66 12.34
C GLU A 10 2.16 7.09 11.81
N GLY A 11 1.11 7.34 11.04
CA GLY A 11 0.91 8.62 10.40
C GLY A 11 1.48 8.70 8.99
N ALA A 12 2.23 7.71 8.54
CA ALA A 12 2.75 7.68 7.17
C ALA A 12 1.59 7.65 6.19
N GLU A 13 1.63 8.54 5.20
CA GLU A 13 0.58 8.62 4.19
C GLU A 13 0.98 7.82 2.95
N VAL A 14 0.06 6.99 2.49
CA VAL A 14 0.24 6.20 1.28
C VAL A 14 -0.83 6.57 0.26
N THR A 15 -0.50 6.41 -1.02
CA THR A 15 -1.40 6.74 -2.12
C THR A 15 -1.73 5.48 -2.91
N LEU A 16 -3.00 5.31 -3.25
CA LEU A 16 -3.44 4.17 -4.03
C LEU A 16 -3.12 4.37 -5.50
N THR A 17 -2.53 3.36 -6.13
CA THR A 17 -2.28 3.33 -7.56
C THR A 17 -2.93 2.12 -8.18
N ASN A 18 -3.16 2.17 -9.49
CA ASN A 18 -3.65 1.00 -10.23
C ASN A 18 -2.48 0.12 -10.66
N GLY A 19 -2.77 -0.95 -11.39
CA GLY A 19 -1.73 -1.88 -11.84
C GLY A 19 -0.70 -1.27 -12.79
N SER A 20 -1.02 -0.12 -13.39
CA SER A 20 -0.10 0.60 -14.28
C SER A 20 0.72 1.66 -13.53
N GLY A 21 0.48 1.83 -12.25
CA GLY A 21 1.19 2.83 -11.44
C GLY A 21 0.56 4.21 -11.47
N GLU A 22 -0.60 4.37 -12.05
CA GLU A 22 -1.31 5.64 -12.06
C GLU A 22 -2.09 5.83 -10.76
N VAL A 23 -2.12 7.06 -10.26
CA VAL A 23 -2.85 7.40 -9.04
C VAL A 23 -4.34 7.20 -9.25
N VAL A 24 -4.97 6.46 -8.34
CA VAL A 24 -6.42 6.25 -8.36
C VAL A 24 -7.09 7.48 -7.74
N LYS A 25 -8.10 8.00 -8.42
CA LYS A 25 -8.82 9.18 -7.96
C LYS A 25 -10.31 8.86 -7.86
N ASP A 26 -10.99 9.55 -6.96
CA ASP A 26 -12.43 9.39 -6.82
C ASP A 26 -13.16 10.19 -7.92
N GLN A 27 -14.48 10.22 -7.83
CA GLN A 27 -15.32 10.90 -8.83
C GLN A 27 -15.05 12.41 -8.90
N MET A 28 -14.53 12.97 -7.83
CA MET A 28 -14.20 14.39 -7.77
C MET A 28 -12.77 14.69 -8.19
N GLY A 29 -12.02 13.67 -8.59
CA GLY A 29 -10.63 13.83 -9.00
C GLY A 29 -9.66 13.90 -7.83
N ILE A 30 -10.08 13.54 -6.63
CA ILE A 30 -9.24 13.58 -5.44
C ILE A 30 -8.53 12.23 -5.29
N PRO A 31 -7.18 12.23 -5.17
CA PRO A 31 -6.44 10.98 -4.99
C PRO A 31 -6.90 10.21 -3.74
N ILE A 32 -6.91 8.90 -3.86
CA ILE A 32 -7.22 8.01 -2.73
C ILE A 32 -5.95 7.85 -1.90
N THR A 33 -5.96 8.39 -0.70
CA THR A 33 -4.82 8.29 0.23
C THR A 33 -5.29 7.68 1.54
N ALA A 34 -4.34 7.10 2.26
CA ALA A 34 -4.61 6.50 3.57
C ALA A 34 -3.44 6.75 4.50
N LYS A 35 -3.70 6.72 5.80
CA LYS A 35 -2.66 6.86 6.81
C LYS A 35 -2.42 5.54 7.51
N TYR A 36 -1.16 5.20 7.70
CA TYR A 36 -0.81 4.01 8.47
C TYR A 36 -1.03 4.29 9.96
N ILE A 37 -1.75 3.37 10.61
CA ILE A 37 -2.08 3.53 12.03
C ILE A 37 -1.51 2.42 12.91
N GLY A 38 -0.58 1.62 12.36
CA GLY A 38 0.01 0.49 13.07
C GLY A 38 -0.77 -0.79 12.88
N ASN A 39 -0.20 -1.90 13.31
CA ASN A 39 -0.82 -3.24 13.24
C ASN A 39 -1.25 -3.65 11.83
N ASN A 40 -0.50 -3.21 10.82
CA ASN A 40 -0.80 -3.49 9.40
C ASN A 40 -2.15 -2.94 8.96
N LYS A 41 -2.62 -1.86 9.58
CA LYS A 41 -3.90 -1.24 9.26
C LYS A 41 -3.73 0.19 8.79
N PHE A 42 -4.67 0.64 7.99
CA PHE A 42 -4.70 2.00 7.45
C PHE A 42 -6.06 2.62 7.71
N GLU A 43 -6.04 3.93 7.93
CA GLU A 43 -7.25 4.73 7.98
C GLU A 43 -7.43 5.48 6.67
N CYS A 44 -8.57 5.29 6.03
CA CYS A 44 -8.90 5.96 4.78
C CYS A 44 -10.34 6.43 4.85
N ARG A 45 -10.53 7.74 4.81
CA ARG A 45 -11.87 8.35 4.80
C ARG A 45 -12.78 7.85 5.92
N GLY A 46 -12.20 7.67 7.11
CA GLY A 46 -12.94 7.23 8.28
C GLY A 46 -13.07 5.71 8.44
N GLU A 47 -12.56 4.95 7.48
CA GLU A 47 -12.56 3.49 7.57
C GLU A 47 -11.17 2.97 7.92
N ILE A 48 -11.13 1.95 8.78
CA ILE A 48 -9.88 1.31 9.19
C ILE A 48 -9.88 -0.11 8.67
N LYS A 49 -8.92 -0.41 7.78
CA LYS A 49 -8.80 -1.73 7.16
C LYS A 49 -7.34 -2.01 6.84
N ARG A 50 -7.05 -3.27 6.54
CA ARG A 50 -5.74 -3.65 6.01
C ARG A 50 -5.60 -3.17 4.56
N SER A 51 -4.36 -3.18 4.06
CA SER A 51 -4.06 -2.66 2.73
C SER A 51 -4.84 -3.37 1.61
N SER A 52 -4.97 -4.68 1.68
CA SER A 52 -5.63 -5.44 0.61
C SER A 52 -7.12 -5.17 0.49
N PRO A 53 -7.93 -5.31 1.57
CA PRO A 53 -9.36 -5.00 1.43
C PRO A 53 -9.63 -3.53 1.10
N LEU A 54 -8.79 -2.63 1.60
CA LEU A 54 -8.95 -1.22 1.32
C LEU A 54 -8.66 -0.90 -0.15
N ALA A 55 -7.57 -1.43 -0.68
CA ALA A 55 -7.24 -1.26 -2.09
C ALA A 55 -8.29 -1.92 -3.00
N LEU A 56 -8.75 -3.10 -2.63
CA LEU A 56 -9.76 -3.82 -3.39
C LEU A 56 -11.04 -2.99 -3.52
N GLN A 57 -11.49 -2.41 -2.42
CA GLN A 57 -12.69 -1.58 -2.38
C GLN A 57 -12.59 -0.42 -3.37
N TYR A 58 -11.52 0.37 -3.28
CA TYR A 58 -11.39 1.56 -4.10
C TYR A 58 -11.02 1.26 -5.55
N LEU A 59 -10.28 0.21 -5.81
CA LEU A 59 -9.99 -0.20 -7.18
C LEU A 59 -11.27 -0.62 -7.89
N ASN A 60 -12.15 -1.34 -7.21
CA ASN A 60 -13.43 -1.73 -7.79
C ASN A 60 -14.35 -0.52 -7.96
N ASP A 61 -14.41 0.34 -6.97
CA ASP A 61 -15.33 1.49 -6.98
C ASP A 61 -14.88 2.58 -7.96
N CYS A 62 -13.59 2.90 -7.97
CA CYS A 62 -13.08 4.05 -8.72
C CYS A 62 -12.56 3.70 -10.09
N CYS A 63 -12.13 2.45 -10.31
CA CYS A 63 -11.59 2.00 -11.59
C CYS A 63 -12.55 1.09 -12.35
N GLY A 64 -13.73 0.81 -11.80
CA GLY A 64 -14.71 -0.04 -12.44
C GLY A 64 -14.27 -1.48 -12.61
N LYS A 65 -13.36 -1.94 -11.77
CA LYS A 65 -12.87 -3.32 -11.81
C LYS A 65 -13.77 -4.23 -10.98
N ASN A 66 -13.66 -5.52 -11.23
CA ASN A 66 -14.40 -6.52 -10.47
C ASN A 66 -13.42 -7.53 -9.88
N LEU A 67 -12.50 -7.03 -9.10
CA LEU A 67 -11.46 -7.82 -8.47
C LEU A 67 -12.03 -8.52 -7.23
N GLN A 68 -11.60 -9.75 -6.98
CA GLN A 68 -12.04 -10.51 -5.81
C GLN A 68 -10.96 -10.59 -4.74
N THR A 69 -9.70 -10.61 -5.16
CA THR A 69 -8.59 -10.63 -4.22
C THR A 69 -7.37 -10.00 -4.87
N ILE A 70 -6.59 -9.28 -4.08
CA ILE A 70 -5.35 -8.66 -4.53
C ILE A 70 -4.36 -8.62 -3.38
N ASN A 71 -3.09 -8.39 -3.72
CA ASN A 71 -2.09 -8.03 -2.71
C ASN A 71 -2.03 -6.50 -2.65
N GLY A 72 -2.65 -5.91 -1.63
CA GLY A 72 -2.75 -4.46 -1.50
C GLY A 72 -1.40 -3.75 -1.46
N ASN A 73 -0.37 -4.44 -1.00
CA ASN A 73 0.97 -3.84 -0.92
C ASN A 73 1.57 -3.56 -2.29
N ASP A 74 1.02 -4.11 -3.35
CA ASP A 74 1.42 -3.80 -4.72
C ASP A 74 0.73 -2.56 -5.28
N TYR A 75 -0.32 -2.08 -4.61
CA TYR A 75 -1.13 -0.97 -5.09
C TYR A 75 -0.98 0.30 -4.26
N TRP A 76 -0.56 0.19 -3.01
CA TRP A 76 -0.30 1.35 -2.17
C TRP A 76 1.16 1.77 -2.30
N ARG A 77 1.40 3.07 -2.44
CA ARG A 77 2.75 3.62 -2.55
C ARG A 77 3.04 4.61 -1.44
N PHE A 78 4.23 4.50 -0.89
CA PHE A 78 4.77 5.43 0.07
C PHE A 78 5.99 6.11 -0.55
N GLU A 79 5.93 7.43 -0.68
CA GLU A 79 6.99 8.22 -1.31
C GLU A 79 7.34 7.70 -2.72
N GLY A 80 6.31 7.31 -3.46
CA GLY A 80 6.45 6.84 -4.84
C GLY A 80 6.85 5.40 -5.01
N LYS A 81 7.04 4.66 -3.91
CA LYS A 81 7.44 3.25 -3.96
C LYS A 81 6.33 2.36 -3.45
N LYS A 82 6.12 1.22 -4.10
CA LYS A 82 5.17 0.22 -3.62
C LYS A 82 5.58 -0.29 -2.25
N LEU A 83 4.61 -0.60 -1.41
CA LEU A 83 4.91 -1.17 -0.09
C LEU A 83 5.65 -2.50 -0.21
N SER A 84 5.28 -3.31 -1.21
CA SER A 84 5.98 -4.57 -1.47
C SER A 84 7.43 -4.35 -1.90
N ASP A 85 7.72 -3.28 -2.62
CA ASP A 85 9.10 -2.95 -3.01
C ASP A 85 9.92 -2.49 -1.81
N LEU A 86 9.30 -1.78 -0.88
CA LEU A 86 9.98 -1.38 0.37
C LEU A 86 10.40 -2.61 1.16
N ARG A 87 9.52 -3.58 1.26
CA ARG A 87 9.86 -4.85 1.90
C ARG A 87 11.00 -5.56 1.17
N LYS A 88 10.93 -5.59 -0.15
CA LYS A 88 11.94 -6.25 -0.96
C LYS A 88 13.30 -5.60 -0.75
N ASN A 89 13.35 -4.27 -0.77
CA ASN A 89 14.60 -3.55 -0.53
C ASN A 89 15.15 -3.84 0.86
N TRP A 90 14.27 -3.86 1.85
CA TRP A 90 14.66 -4.17 3.22
C TRP A 90 15.25 -5.57 3.33
N GLN A 91 14.62 -6.54 2.66
CA GLN A 91 15.12 -7.92 2.65
C GLN A 91 16.45 -8.04 1.92
N GLU A 92 16.62 -7.31 0.84
CA GLU A 92 17.88 -7.32 0.09
C GLU A 92 19.02 -6.79 0.94
N ASP A 93 18.80 -5.69 1.64
CA ASP A 93 19.79 -5.13 2.53
C ASP A 93 20.18 -6.11 3.61
N ASP A 94 19.20 -6.76 4.20
CA ASP A 94 19.44 -7.76 5.23
C ASP A 94 20.19 -8.96 4.68
N SER A 95 19.79 -9.40 3.49
CA SER A 95 20.47 -10.51 2.81
C SER A 95 21.90 -10.17 2.44
N ASP A 96 22.12 -8.96 1.94
CA ASP A 96 23.47 -8.51 1.60
C ASP A 96 24.37 -8.53 2.81
N GLY A 97 23.86 -8.09 3.96
CA GLY A 97 24.62 -8.15 5.19
C GLY A 97 24.99 -9.57 5.59
N ILE A 98 24.19 -10.53 5.23
CA ILE A 98 24.46 -11.94 5.49
C ILE A 98 25.39 -12.52 4.44
N MET A 99 25.17 -12.19 3.18
CA MET A 99 25.85 -12.82 2.07
C MET A 99 27.29 -12.33 1.88
N THR A 100 27.56 -11.16 2.36
CA THR A 100 28.93 -10.63 2.25
C THR A 100 29.90 -11.29 3.21
N GLN A 101 29.42 -12.15 4.03
CA GLN A 101 30.24 -12.87 5.00
C GLN A 101 31.28 -13.78 4.34
#